data_95e31eed18f4e116736d377caeb60a0c
#
_entry.id   95e31eed18f4e116736d377caeb60a0c
#
_cell.length_a   1.000
_cell.length_b   1.000
_cell.length_c   1.000
_cell.angle_alpha   90.00
_cell.angle_beta   90.00
_cell.angle_gamma   90.00
#
_symmetry.space_group_name_H-M   'P 1'
#
loop_
_entity.id
_entity.type
_entity.pdbx_description
1 polymer ?
#
loop_
_entity_poly.entity_id
_entity_poly.type
_entity_poly.pdbx_seq_one_letter_code
_entity_poly.pdbx_strand_id
1 'polypeptide(L)'
;MLPGFGGSADQPLFVALERALRSRGLGATRTALTRGRPSPGLAREVAEARACVDGDPEISAYAGRSFGGRVLARLALETTPGALVLLGFPVRSASGQRRLEDERVLEMLTCPTLVVQGAADPLGPVRTLERLAGRNARLELTVLPGATHSFGRREREAVETAADWLAARVHGSSR
;
A
#
# COMPACT_ATOMS: atom_id res chain seq x y z
N MET A 1 6.28 -5.17 -4.52
CA MET A 1 5.24 -5.24 -3.47
C MET A 1 5.87 -5.51 -2.12
N LEU A 2 5.45 -4.80 -1.04
CA LEU A 2 6.00 -4.93 0.31
C LEU A 2 4.97 -5.43 1.33
N PRO A 3 5.28 -6.52 2.10
CA PRO A 3 4.39 -7.10 3.10
C PRO A 3 4.27 -6.25 4.38
N GLY A 4 3.34 -6.65 5.25
CA GLY A 4 3.21 -6.10 6.60
C GLY A 4 4.42 -6.42 7.49
N PHE A 5 4.43 -5.85 8.70
CA PHE A 5 5.52 -6.04 9.66
C PHE A 5 5.80 -7.52 9.93
N GLY A 6 7.06 -7.92 9.80
CA GLY A 6 7.48 -9.32 9.98
C GLY A 6 6.99 -10.30 8.91
N GLY A 7 6.24 -9.82 7.91
CA GLY A 7 5.78 -10.65 6.80
C GLY A 7 6.89 -11.03 5.83
N SER A 8 6.67 -12.09 5.05
CA SER A 8 7.55 -12.53 3.96
C SER A 8 7.04 -12.03 2.61
N ALA A 9 7.90 -12.08 1.59
CA ALA A 9 7.51 -11.84 0.20
C ALA A 9 6.40 -12.81 -0.27
N ASP A 10 6.34 -14.01 0.32
CA ASP A 10 5.34 -15.04 -0.01
C ASP A 10 4.05 -14.96 0.82
N GLN A 11 3.78 -13.80 1.41
CA GLN A 11 2.51 -13.58 2.11
C GLN A 11 1.32 -13.87 1.17
N PRO A 12 0.33 -14.70 1.59
CA PRO A 12 -0.75 -15.18 0.71
C PRO A 12 -1.44 -14.08 -0.10
N LEU A 13 -1.72 -12.94 0.53
CA LEU A 13 -2.32 -11.77 -0.13
C LEU A 13 -1.50 -11.32 -1.34
N PHE A 14 -0.16 -11.24 -1.24
CA PHE A 14 0.68 -10.80 -2.36
C PHE A 14 0.90 -11.87 -3.41
N VAL A 15 0.88 -13.15 -3.04
CA VAL A 15 0.85 -14.24 -4.02
C VAL A 15 -0.45 -14.18 -4.84
N ALA A 16 -1.58 -13.91 -4.19
CA ALA A 16 -2.86 -13.74 -4.85
C ALA A 16 -2.87 -12.48 -5.74
N LEU A 17 -2.33 -11.33 -5.25
CA LEU A 17 -2.27 -10.09 -6.01
C LEU A 17 -1.35 -10.24 -7.25
N GLU A 18 -0.21 -10.90 -7.12
CA GLU A 18 0.66 -11.18 -8.28
C GLU A 18 -0.08 -12.00 -9.35
N ARG A 19 -0.83 -13.05 -8.95
CA ARG A 19 -1.62 -13.85 -9.90
C ARG A 19 -2.70 -13.01 -10.57
N ALA A 20 -3.39 -12.17 -9.82
CA ALA A 20 -4.42 -11.29 -10.34
C ALA A 20 -3.85 -10.21 -11.28
N LEU A 21 -2.66 -9.66 -11.01
CA LEU A 21 -1.95 -8.74 -11.91
C LEU A 21 -1.50 -9.45 -13.19
N ARG A 22 -0.93 -10.66 -13.06
CA ARG A 22 -0.49 -11.45 -14.21
C ARG A 22 -1.66 -11.81 -15.15
N SER A 23 -2.84 -12.11 -14.64
CA SER A 23 -4.04 -12.32 -15.46
C SER A 23 -4.51 -11.07 -16.21
N ARG A 24 -4.02 -9.90 -15.81
CA ARG A 24 -4.26 -8.59 -16.45
C ARG A 24 -3.07 -8.10 -17.29
N GLY A 25 -2.09 -8.98 -17.57
CA GLY A 25 -0.92 -8.66 -18.37
C GLY A 25 0.16 -7.86 -17.65
N LEU A 26 0.11 -7.76 -16.32
CA LEU A 26 1.11 -7.04 -15.52
C LEU A 26 2.05 -8.00 -14.79
N GLY A 27 3.36 -7.72 -14.90
CA GLY A 27 4.37 -8.33 -14.03
C GLY A 27 4.33 -7.76 -12.61
N ALA A 28 4.86 -8.51 -11.65
CA ALA A 28 5.01 -8.01 -10.29
C ALA A 28 6.18 -8.65 -9.56
N THR A 29 6.98 -7.84 -8.89
CA THR A 29 8.06 -8.28 -8.02
C THR A 29 7.64 -8.18 -6.56
N ARG A 30 7.82 -9.25 -5.81
CA ARG A 30 7.57 -9.30 -4.37
C ARG A 30 8.90 -9.27 -3.62
N THR A 31 9.02 -8.42 -2.62
CA THR A 31 10.20 -8.35 -1.77
C THR A 31 9.79 -8.19 -0.30
N ALA A 32 10.71 -8.45 0.60
CA ALA A 32 10.50 -8.23 2.03
C ALA A 32 11.65 -7.38 2.57
N LEU A 33 11.35 -6.56 3.57
CA LEU A 33 12.35 -5.75 4.26
C LEU A 33 13.09 -6.57 5.31
N THR A 34 14.30 -6.14 5.63
CA THR A 34 15.08 -6.72 6.71
C THR A 34 14.29 -6.68 8.02
N ARG A 35 14.21 -7.84 8.69
CA ARG A 35 13.50 -7.96 9.96
C ARG A 35 14.22 -7.20 11.06
N GLY A 36 13.47 -6.61 11.96
CA GLY A 36 14.01 -5.89 13.10
C GLY A 36 13.06 -4.82 13.62
N ARG A 37 13.53 -4.07 14.61
CA ARG A 37 12.79 -2.90 15.10
C ARG A 37 12.77 -1.83 14.01
N PRO A 38 11.60 -1.23 13.72
CA PRO A 38 11.52 -0.14 12.75
C PRO A 38 12.44 1.02 13.12
N SER A 39 13.12 1.56 12.10
CA SER A 39 13.98 2.73 12.29
C SER A 39 13.16 4.01 12.52
N PRO A 40 13.74 5.03 13.16
CA PRO A 40 13.08 6.34 13.27
C PRO A 40 12.66 6.86 11.88
N GLY A 41 11.41 7.31 11.76
CA GLY A 41 10.86 7.80 10.49
C GLY A 41 10.78 6.76 9.36
N LEU A 42 11.14 5.49 9.61
CA LEU A 42 11.27 4.40 8.63
C LEU A 42 12.41 4.63 7.61
N ALA A 43 13.44 5.41 7.96
CA ALA A 43 14.48 5.82 7.02
C ALA A 43 15.25 4.62 6.42
N ARG A 44 15.63 3.63 7.25
CA ARG A 44 16.28 2.40 6.77
C ARG A 44 15.37 1.61 5.83
N GLU A 45 14.13 1.42 6.21
CA GLU A 45 13.14 0.64 5.46
C GLU A 45 12.82 1.31 4.10
N VAL A 46 12.77 2.63 4.07
CA VAL A 46 12.61 3.40 2.81
C VAL A 46 13.85 3.23 1.93
N ALA A 47 15.06 3.29 2.49
CA ALA A 47 16.30 3.08 1.74
C ALA A 47 16.40 1.64 1.16
N GLU A 48 15.99 0.62 1.93
CA GLU A 48 15.92 -0.77 1.44
C GLU A 48 14.91 -0.91 0.29
N ALA A 49 13.72 -0.31 0.43
CA ALA A 49 12.70 -0.33 -0.62
C ALA A 49 13.15 0.43 -1.88
N ARG A 50 13.86 1.56 -1.71
CA ARG A 50 14.45 2.31 -2.81
C ARG A 50 15.46 1.46 -3.59
N ALA A 51 16.38 0.79 -2.90
CA ALA A 51 17.37 -0.06 -3.55
C ALA A 51 16.71 -1.15 -4.43
N CYS A 52 15.57 -1.70 -4.00
CA CYS A 52 14.81 -2.65 -4.82
C CYS A 52 14.21 -1.99 -6.07
N VAL A 53 13.74 -0.75 -5.97
CA VAL A 53 13.17 -0.02 -7.10
C VAL A 53 14.25 0.43 -8.09
N ASP A 54 15.35 0.97 -7.58
CA ASP A 54 16.48 1.44 -8.41
C ASP A 54 17.16 0.27 -9.16
N GLY A 55 17.07 -0.95 -8.62
CA GLY A 55 17.59 -2.16 -9.25
C GLY A 55 16.70 -2.74 -10.38
N ASP A 56 15.49 -2.22 -10.58
CA ASP A 56 14.55 -2.71 -11.59
C ASP A 56 13.77 -1.55 -12.22
N PRO A 57 14.22 -1.03 -13.38
CA PRO A 57 13.61 0.12 -14.04
C PRO A 57 12.19 -0.15 -14.58
N GLU A 58 11.76 -1.40 -14.65
CA GLU A 58 10.41 -1.77 -15.07
C GLU A 58 9.36 -1.52 -13.97
N ILE A 59 9.79 -1.22 -12.74
CA ILE A 59 8.88 -0.94 -11.64
C ILE A 59 8.26 0.46 -11.79
N SER A 60 7.01 0.50 -12.25
CA SER A 60 6.25 1.73 -12.45
C SER A 60 5.19 2.00 -11.38
N ALA A 61 4.85 1.00 -10.56
CA ALA A 61 3.82 1.10 -9.52
C ALA A 61 4.18 0.33 -8.25
N TYR A 62 3.61 0.75 -7.12
CA TYR A 62 3.87 0.14 -5.83
C TYR A 62 2.60 -0.41 -5.19
N ALA A 63 2.73 -1.52 -4.46
CA ALA A 63 1.66 -2.04 -3.62
C ALA A 63 2.22 -2.48 -2.26
N GLY A 64 1.64 -1.99 -1.17
CA GLY A 64 2.11 -2.28 0.18
C GLY A 64 0.98 -2.58 1.15
N ARG A 65 1.21 -3.56 2.03
CA ARG A 65 0.28 -3.88 3.11
C ARG A 65 0.77 -3.35 4.43
N SER A 66 -0.13 -2.67 5.18
CA SER A 66 0.13 -2.25 6.56
C SER A 66 1.49 -1.54 6.70
N PHE A 67 2.47 -2.14 7.37
CA PHE A 67 3.82 -1.59 7.53
C PHE A 67 4.52 -1.33 6.19
N GLY A 68 4.46 -2.28 5.24
CA GLY A 68 5.02 -2.09 3.90
C GLY A 68 4.33 -0.95 3.14
N GLY A 69 3.04 -0.75 3.36
CA GLY A 69 2.31 0.41 2.83
C GLY A 69 2.84 1.75 3.38
N ARG A 70 3.18 1.82 4.68
CA ARG A 70 3.78 3.02 5.28
C ARG A 70 5.16 3.35 4.70
N VAL A 71 5.96 2.31 4.43
CA VAL A 71 7.28 2.47 3.80
C VAL A 71 7.13 2.97 2.37
N LEU A 72 6.28 2.30 1.56
CA LEU A 72 6.08 2.68 0.16
C LEU A 72 5.40 4.05 -0.01
N ALA A 73 4.52 4.45 0.91
CA ALA A 73 3.95 5.80 0.88
C ALA A 73 5.02 6.89 1.09
N ARG A 74 6.02 6.65 1.96
CA ARG A 74 7.17 7.55 2.11
C ARG A 74 8.07 7.54 0.88
N LEU A 75 8.39 6.37 0.36
CA LEU A 75 9.17 6.25 -0.87
C LEU A 75 8.48 6.97 -2.03
N ALA A 76 7.15 6.89 -2.13
CA ALA A 76 6.38 7.54 -3.18
C ALA A 76 6.45 9.07 -3.14
N LEU A 77 6.72 9.70 -1.99
CA LEU A 77 6.98 11.15 -1.90
C LEU A 77 8.30 11.54 -2.59
N GLU A 78 9.23 10.60 -2.71
CA GLU A 78 10.56 10.85 -3.27
C GLU A 78 10.67 10.41 -4.74
N THR A 79 9.95 9.35 -5.14
CA THR A 79 10.05 8.72 -6.47
C THR A 79 8.86 8.99 -7.38
N THR A 80 7.73 9.40 -6.84
CA THR A 80 6.48 9.67 -7.56
C THR A 80 6.12 8.57 -8.57
N PRO A 81 5.77 7.35 -8.11
CA PRO A 81 5.41 6.25 -9.00
C PRO A 81 4.14 6.56 -9.80
N GLY A 82 3.92 5.88 -10.92
CA GLY A 82 2.70 6.00 -11.71
C GLY A 82 1.43 5.61 -10.95
N ALA A 83 1.54 4.70 -9.96
CA ALA A 83 0.43 4.30 -9.10
C ALA A 83 0.92 3.72 -7.75
N LEU A 84 0.13 3.90 -6.69
CA LEU A 84 0.39 3.34 -5.36
C LEU A 84 -0.87 2.68 -4.80
N VAL A 85 -0.77 1.43 -4.34
CA VAL A 85 -1.84 0.74 -3.63
C VAL A 85 -1.44 0.46 -2.18
N LEU A 86 -2.30 0.84 -1.25
CA LEU A 86 -2.14 0.70 0.19
C LEU A 86 -3.24 -0.21 0.74
N LEU A 87 -2.87 -1.42 1.16
CA LEU A 87 -3.78 -2.44 1.67
C LEU A 87 -3.76 -2.45 3.20
N GLY A 88 -4.86 -2.01 3.84
CA GLY A 88 -4.94 -1.90 5.29
C GLY A 88 -3.96 -0.87 5.85
N PHE A 89 -4.07 0.40 5.44
CA PHE A 89 -3.11 1.43 5.85
C PHE A 89 -3.35 1.88 7.30
N PRO A 90 -2.34 1.74 8.20
CA PRO A 90 -2.52 2.06 9.60
C PRO A 90 -2.22 3.53 9.88
N VAL A 91 -3.22 4.30 10.27
CA VAL A 91 -3.09 5.67 10.82
C VAL A 91 -3.11 5.69 12.35
N ARG A 92 -3.15 4.50 12.98
CA ARG A 92 -3.02 4.29 14.43
C ARG A 92 -2.03 3.18 14.73
N SER A 93 -1.41 3.26 15.92
CA SER A 93 -0.62 2.17 16.48
C SER A 93 -1.53 1.08 17.06
N ALA A 94 -0.96 -0.08 17.42
CA ALA A 94 -1.70 -1.13 18.14
C ALA A 94 -2.25 -0.65 19.50
N SER A 95 -1.61 0.35 20.13
CA SER A 95 -2.09 1.00 21.35
C SER A 95 -3.19 2.06 21.10
N GLY A 96 -3.63 2.23 19.83
CA GLY A 96 -4.65 3.21 19.47
C GLY A 96 -4.15 4.65 19.25
N GLN A 97 -2.87 4.92 19.50
CA GLN A 97 -2.27 6.25 19.31
C GLN A 97 -2.26 6.63 17.81
N ARG A 98 -2.65 7.87 17.50
CA ARG A 98 -2.62 8.40 16.13
C ARG A 98 -1.20 8.51 15.61
N ARG A 99 -1.02 8.18 14.35
CA ARG A 99 0.22 8.31 13.59
C ARG A 99 0.16 9.54 12.69
N LEU A 100 0.32 10.73 13.29
CA LEU A 100 0.18 11.99 12.58
C LEU A 100 1.11 12.13 11.37
N GLU A 101 2.31 11.56 11.45
CA GLU A 101 3.24 11.53 10.30
C GLU A 101 2.69 10.70 9.14
N ASP A 102 2.07 9.55 9.42
CA ASP A 102 1.47 8.72 8.37
C ASP A 102 0.25 9.41 7.74
N GLU A 103 -0.54 10.16 8.53
CA GLU A 103 -1.62 10.99 7.99
C GLU A 103 -1.07 12.09 7.07
N ARG A 104 0.00 12.80 7.48
CA ARG A 104 0.67 13.83 6.65
C ARG A 104 1.23 13.24 5.36
N VAL A 105 1.85 12.07 5.42
CA VAL A 105 2.33 11.38 4.21
C VAL A 105 1.19 11.19 3.22
N LEU A 106 0.02 10.69 3.64
CA LEU A 106 -1.13 10.53 2.75
C LEU A 106 -1.64 11.87 2.18
N GLU A 107 -1.62 12.95 2.97
CA GLU A 107 -2.01 14.29 2.50
C GLU A 107 -1.03 14.86 1.45
N MET A 108 0.25 14.45 1.49
CA MET A 108 1.31 14.96 0.61
C MET A 108 1.54 14.14 -0.66
N LEU A 109 0.94 12.95 -0.80
CA LEU A 109 1.10 12.11 -1.99
C LEU A 109 0.63 12.84 -3.25
N THR A 110 1.46 12.84 -4.28
CA THR A 110 1.18 13.45 -5.59
C THR A 110 0.87 12.42 -6.67
N CYS A 111 1.21 11.16 -6.46
CA CYS A 111 0.86 10.06 -7.37
C CYS A 111 -0.57 9.55 -7.12
N PRO A 112 -1.23 8.99 -8.14
CA PRO A 112 -2.49 8.27 -7.96
C PRO A 112 -2.34 7.20 -6.89
N THR A 113 -3.19 7.23 -5.86
CA THR A 113 -3.09 6.33 -4.71
C THR A 113 -4.45 5.73 -4.37
N LEU A 114 -4.53 4.41 -4.28
CA LEU A 114 -5.70 3.69 -3.76
C LEU A 114 -5.40 3.17 -2.36
N VAL A 115 -6.27 3.48 -1.41
CA VAL A 115 -6.33 2.79 -0.11
C VAL A 115 -7.49 1.81 -0.13
N VAL A 116 -7.22 0.52 0.07
CA VAL A 116 -8.23 -0.51 0.33
C VAL A 116 -8.23 -0.80 1.82
N GLN A 117 -9.35 -0.53 2.49
CA GLN A 117 -9.44 -0.55 3.94
C GLN A 117 -10.59 -1.39 4.44
N GLY A 118 -10.35 -2.20 5.47
CA GLY A 118 -11.41 -2.91 6.17
C GLY A 118 -12.27 -1.96 7.04
N ALA A 119 -13.60 -2.06 6.95
CA ALA A 119 -14.49 -1.21 7.73
C ALA A 119 -14.34 -1.38 9.25
N ALA A 120 -13.91 -2.57 9.69
CA ALA A 120 -13.67 -2.90 11.09
C ALA A 120 -12.18 -2.93 11.48
N ASP A 121 -11.30 -2.27 10.69
CA ASP A 121 -9.88 -2.19 11.00
C ASP A 121 -9.59 -1.11 12.06
N PRO A 122 -9.19 -1.48 13.29
CA PRO A 122 -8.93 -0.50 14.35
C PRO A 122 -7.66 0.33 14.09
N LEU A 123 -6.73 -0.16 13.24
CA LEU A 123 -5.49 0.55 12.93
C LEU A 123 -5.69 1.63 11.87
N GLY A 124 -6.72 1.51 11.04
CA GLY A 124 -7.05 2.47 10.00
C GLY A 124 -8.52 2.87 10.03
N PRO A 125 -8.99 3.64 11.04
CA PRO A 125 -10.39 4.04 11.13
C PRO A 125 -10.87 4.75 9.87
N VAL A 126 -11.94 4.24 9.27
CA VAL A 126 -12.48 4.70 7.98
C VAL A 126 -12.71 6.21 7.97
N ARG A 127 -13.33 6.78 9.01
CA ARG A 127 -13.57 8.24 9.11
C ARG A 127 -12.30 9.08 8.98
N THR A 128 -11.15 8.57 9.47
CA THR A 128 -9.87 9.26 9.33
C THR A 128 -9.41 9.22 7.86
N LEU A 129 -9.51 8.07 7.22
CA LEU A 129 -9.11 7.89 5.82
C LEU A 129 -10.03 8.65 4.86
N GLU A 130 -11.34 8.69 5.10
CA GLU A 130 -12.30 9.52 4.35
C GLU A 130 -11.94 11.00 4.42
N ARG A 131 -11.62 11.50 5.61
CA ARG A 131 -11.17 12.89 5.79
C ARG A 131 -9.89 13.19 5.02
N LEU A 132 -8.93 12.26 4.99
CA LEU A 132 -7.68 12.40 4.23
C LEU A 132 -7.92 12.35 2.73
N ALA A 133 -8.75 11.43 2.26
CA ALA A 133 -9.16 11.36 0.85
C ALA A 133 -9.89 12.63 0.40
N GLY A 134 -10.74 13.20 1.26
CA GLY A 134 -11.39 14.49 0.97
C GLY A 134 -10.43 15.70 0.89
N ARG A 135 -9.18 15.55 1.36
CA ARG A 135 -8.15 16.60 1.31
C ARG A 135 -7.12 16.40 0.20
N ASN A 136 -7.01 15.19 -0.32
CA ASN A 136 -6.06 14.86 -1.39
C ASN A 136 -6.79 14.19 -2.56
N ALA A 137 -6.97 14.92 -3.66
CA ALA A 137 -7.65 14.44 -4.86
C ALA A 137 -6.92 13.26 -5.56
N ARG A 138 -5.69 12.94 -5.18
CA ARG A 138 -4.95 11.76 -5.66
C ARG A 138 -5.24 10.52 -4.85
N LEU A 139 -5.92 10.64 -3.71
CA LEU A 139 -6.20 9.54 -2.79
C LEU A 139 -7.63 9.04 -2.97
N GLU A 140 -7.76 7.83 -3.47
CA GLU A 140 -9.01 7.09 -3.57
C GLU A 140 -9.11 6.11 -2.37
N LEU A 141 -10.32 5.93 -1.84
CA LEU A 141 -10.59 5.03 -0.73
C LEU A 141 -11.67 4.03 -1.12
N THR A 142 -11.34 2.75 -1.01
CA THR A 142 -12.32 1.65 -1.08
C THR A 142 -12.43 1.00 0.30
N VAL A 143 -13.65 0.99 0.85
CA VAL A 143 -13.94 0.41 2.16
C VAL A 143 -14.64 -0.94 1.98
N LEU A 144 -14.09 -1.98 2.59
CA LEU A 144 -14.64 -3.33 2.54
C LEU A 144 -15.49 -3.61 3.79
N PRO A 145 -16.83 -3.72 3.66
CA PRO A 145 -17.72 -3.96 4.79
C PRO A 145 -17.37 -5.25 5.56
N GLY A 146 -17.32 -5.16 6.89
CA GLY A 146 -17.03 -6.28 7.77
C GLY A 146 -15.60 -6.81 7.76
N ALA A 147 -14.72 -6.24 6.94
CA ALA A 147 -13.31 -6.62 6.91
C ALA A 147 -12.54 -5.96 8.07
N THR A 148 -11.59 -6.71 8.63
CA THR A 148 -10.63 -6.25 9.64
C THR A 148 -9.31 -5.86 8.97
N HIS A 149 -8.26 -5.62 9.77
CA HIS A 149 -6.91 -5.32 9.28
C HIS A 149 -6.32 -6.39 8.33
N SER A 150 -6.67 -7.66 8.52
CA SER A 150 -6.23 -8.77 7.66
C SER A 150 -7.16 -9.08 6.50
N PHE A 151 -8.24 -8.30 6.33
CA PHE A 151 -9.34 -8.51 5.37
C PHE A 151 -10.15 -9.80 5.59
N GLY A 152 -9.59 -10.86 6.14
CA GLY A 152 -10.28 -12.12 6.41
C GLY A 152 -10.97 -12.67 5.14
N ARG A 153 -12.29 -12.91 5.23
CA ARG A 153 -13.08 -13.42 4.09
C ARG A 153 -13.15 -12.45 2.89
N ARG A 154 -12.79 -11.19 3.07
CA ARG A 154 -12.76 -10.17 2.02
C ARG A 154 -11.39 -10.01 1.35
N GLU A 155 -10.39 -10.87 1.69
CA GLU A 155 -9.05 -10.76 1.13
C GLU A 155 -9.06 -10.86 -0.40
N ARG A 156 -9.86 -11.77 -0.97
CA ARG A 156 -10.01 -11.89 -2.42
C ARG A 156 -10.56 -10.59 -3.04
N GLU A 157 -11.55 -9.99 -2.43
CA GLU A 157 -12.13 -8.72 -2.90
C GLU A 157 -11.11 -7.58 -2.83
N ALA A 158 -10.31 -7.51 -1.76
CA ALA A 158 -9.22 -6.54 -1.65
C ALA A 158 -8.17 -6.71 -2.76
N VAL A 159 -7.81 -7.95 -3.07
CA VAL A 159 -6.86 -8.30 -4.14
C VAL A 159 -7.40 -7.89 -5.51
N GLU A 160 -8.64 -8.28 -5.85
CA GLU A 160 -9.24 -7.95 -7.15
C GLU A 160 -9.39 -6.43 -7.33
N THR A 161 -9.87 -5.72 -6.30
CA THR A 161 -9.97 -4.26 -6.30
C THR A 161 -8.60 -3.61 -6.59
N ALA A 162 -7.56 -4.06 -5.91
CA ALA A 162 -6.20 -3.55 -6.11
C ALA A 162 -5.67 -3.84 -7.52
N ALA A 163 -5.89 -5.07 -8.02
CA ALA A 163 -5.41 -5.49 -9.32
C ALA A 163 -6.12 -4.75 -10.47
N ASP A 164 -7.45 -4.60 -10.41
CA ASP A 164 -8.22 -3.85 -11.40
C ASP A 164 -7.79 -2.39 -11.44
N TRP A 165 -7.64 -1.78 -10.27
CA TRP A 165 -7.24 -0.38 -10.17
C TRP A 165 -5.83 -0.13 -10.70
N LEU A 166 -4.85 -1.01 -10.39
CA LEU A 166 -3.48 -0.94 -10.92
C LEU A 166 -3.46 -1.14 -12.44
N ALA A 167 -4.17 -2.14 -12.96
CA ALA A 167 -4.19 -2.42 -14.39
C ALA A 167 -4.74 -1.23 -15.20
N ALA A 168 -5.80 -0.60 -14.72
CA ALA A 168 -6.38 0.58 -15.36
C ALA A 168 -5.39 1.76 -15.45
N ARG A 169 -4.49 1.90 -14.47
CA ARG A 169 -3.54 3.02 -14.43
C ARG A 169 -2.23 2.75 -15.16
N VAL A 170 -1.68 1.55 -15.03
CA VAL A 170 -0.44 1.17 -15.72
C VAL A 170 -0.64 1.13 -17.23
N HIS A 171 -1.74 0.52 -17.71
CA HIS A 171 -2.04 0.51 -19.15
C HIS A 171 -2.45 1.89 -19.69
N GLY A 172 -3.07 2.74 -18.87
CA GLY A 172 -3.46 4.11 -19.27
C GLY A 172 -2.28 5.07 -19.43
N SER A 173 -1.13 4.79 -18.80
CA SER A 173 0.08 5.62 -18.90
C SER A 173 0.96 5.31 -20.12
N SER A 174 0.63 4.28 -20.91
CA SER A 174 1.38 3.83 -22.09
C SER A 174 0.85 4.41 -23.40
N ARG A 175 0.01 5.46 -23.36
CA ARG A 175 -0.55 6.13 -24.56
C ARG A 175 -0.07 7.56 -24.69
#